data_149e85372e2d048e376c9fcbed6f1ce2
#
_entry.id   149e85372e2d048e376c9fcbed6f1ce2
#
_cell.length_a   1.000
_cell.length_b   1.000
_cell.length_c   1.000
_cell.angle_alpha   90.00
_cell.angle_beta   90.00
_cell.angle_gamma   90.00
#
_symmetry.space_group_name_H-M   'P 1'
#
loop_
_entity.id
_entity.type
_entity.pdbx_description
1 polymer ?
#
loop_
_entity_poly.entity_id
_entity_poly.type
_entity_poly.pdbx_seq_one_letter_code
_entity_poly.pdbx_strand_id
1 'polypeptide(L)'
;VTTIIVPVGFGNGPRFGIDGGPDPAFYEVLRADQSIALPPEAYQVWLTAHADIEAHANLAFTRDRLIELAEPSVGNATAGLVDRLVSSRVLAEYEPGTPSALEFLRAHRIYPTAEGLGNTAEEPETFRIGKNGEVLLEVVPDVYTFWCGSYNSASIWEDIVKYDLDFQDDQPLTTDELAQMFSAAIPMIVAARCGFLEPL
;
A
#
# COMPACT_ATOMS: atom_id res chain seq x y z
N VAL A 1 -18.67 -8.49 0.68
CA VAL A 1 -17.22 -8.28 0.70
C VAL A 1 -16.85 -7.47 -0.54
N THR A 2 -15.99 -6.48 -0.40
CA THR A 2 -15.61 -5.55 -1.47
C THR A 2 -14.18 -5.87 -1.91
N THR A 3 -13.98 -6.04 -3.22
CA THR A 3 -12.63 -6.10 -3.81
C THR A 3 -12.06 -4.68 -3.86
N ILE A 4 -10.97 -4.46 -3.16
CA ILE A 4 -10.25 -3.20 -3.16
C ILE A 4 -9.05 -3.26 -4.12
N ILE A 5 -8.56 -2.09 -4.54
CA ILE A 5 -7.37 -1.97 -5.38
C ILE A 5 -6.32 -1.10 -4.68
N VAL A 6 -5.06 -1.53 -4.72
CA VAL A 6 -3.94 -0.82 -4.07
C VAL A 6 -2.74 -0.71 -5.02
N PRO A 7 -1.94 0.36 -4.93
CA PRO A 7 -0.70 0.48 -5.70
C PRO A 7 0.38 -0.43 -5.11
N VAL A 8 1.22 -0.96 -6.00
CA VAL A 8 2.37 -1.82 -5.69
C VAL A 8 3.63 -1.19 -6.30
N GLY A 9 4.74 -1.27 -5.58
CA GLY A 9 6.02 -0.71 -5.96
C GLY A 9 6.28 0.69 -5.39
N PHE A 10 7.49 1.16 -5.57
CA PHE A 10 7.97 2.47 -5.12
C PHE A 10 8.15 3.39 -6.32
N GLY A 11 7.49 4.57 -6.30
CA GLY A 11 7.61 5.57 -7.35
C GLY A 11 8.96 6.29 -7.30
N ASN A 12 9.76 6.09 -8.33
CA ASN A 12 11.10 6.68 -8.47
C ASN A 12 11.10 7.94 -9.36
N GLY A 13 9.92 8.35 -9.83
CA GLY A 13 9.70 9.60 -10.54
C GLY A 13 10.04 9.58 -12.03
N PRO A 14 10.12 10.78 -12.67
CA PRO A 14 10.38 10.92 -14.09
C PRO A 14 11.82 10.58 -14.47
N ARG A 15 12.00 9.99 -15.65
CA ARG A 15 13.29 9.73 -16.28
C ARG A 15 13.37 10.50 -17.60
N PHE A 16 14.35 11.38 -17.71
CA PHE A 16 14.59 12.17 -18.92
C PHE A 16 15.63 11.48 -19.81
N GLY A 17 15.44 11.58 -21.11
CA GLY A 17 16.40 11.08 -22.09
C GLY A 17 17.69 11.90 -22.10
N ILE A 18 18.79 11.29 -22.54
CA ILE A 18 20.12 11.94 -22.64
C ILE A 18 20.07 13.12 -23.63
N ASP A 19 19.18 13.06 -24.62
CA ASP A 19 19.02 14.08 -25.66
C ASP A 19 18.28 15.35 -25.17
N GLY A 20 17.92 15.45 -23.90
CA GLY A 20 17.53 16.69 -23.22
C GLY A 20 16.19 17.29 -23.64
N GLY A 21 15.21 16.49 -24.01
CA GLY A 21 13.83 16.97 -24.21
C GLY A 21 13.21 17.50 -22.91
N PRO A 22 12.23 18.42 -22.97
CA PRO A 22 11.56 18.97 -21.79
C PRO A 22 10.64 17.96 -21.10
N ASP A 23 10.21 16.91 -21.80
CA ASP A 23 9.29 15.91 -21.32
C ASP A 23 10.04 14.65 -20.86
N PRO A 24 9.57 13.97 -19.79
CA PRO A 24 10.12 12.69 -19.37
C PRO A 24 9.97 11.63 -20.47
N ALA A 25 11.01 10.83 -20.69
CA ALA A 25 10.93 9.67 -21.57
C ALA A 25 9.97 8.60 -21.02
N PHE A 26 9.95 8.44 -19.70
CA PHE A 26 9.02 7.58 -18.96
C PHE A 26 9.04 7.95 -17.47
N TYR A 27 8.13 7.37 -16.72
CA TYR A 27 8.15 7.38 -15.25
C TYR A 27 8.52 6.00 -14.72
N GLU A 28 9.31 5.95 -13.65
CA GLU A 28 9.81 4.71 -13.12
C GLU A 28 9.08 4.33 -11.84
N VAL A 29 8.64 3.06 -11.77
CA VAL A 29 8.19 2.40 -10.55
C VAL A 29 9.11 1.22 -10.29
N LEU A 30 9.73 1.19 -9.12
CA LEU A 30 10.52 0.05 -8.65
C LEU A 30 9.58 -0.99 -8.07
N ARG A 31 9.70 -2.24 -8.52
CA ARG A 31 8.93 -3.37 -8.06
C ARG A 31 9.86 -4.57 -7.87
N ALA A 32 10.11 -4.95 -6.63
CA ALA A 32 11.17 -5.90 -6.29
C ALA A 32 12.51 -5.46 -6.90
N ASP A 33 13.18 -6.33 -7.64
CA ASP A 33 14.44 -6.05 -8.34
C ASP A 33 14.27 -5.44 -9.75
N GLN A 34 13.02 -5.09 -10.13
CA GLN A 34 12.68 -4.64 -11.46
C GLN A 34 12.33 -3.15 -11.50
N SER A 35 12.89 -2.45 -12.48
CA SER A 35 12.48 -1.10 -12.87
C SER A 35 11.39 -1.21 -13.94
N ILE A 36 10.20 -0.72 -13.62
CA ILE A 36 9.06 -0.70 -14.53
C ILE A 36 8.92 0.70 -15.11
N ALA A 37 9.11 0.82 -16.43
CA ALA A 37 8.89 2.06 -17.16
C ALA A 37 7.40 2.22 -17.50
N LEU A 38 6.78 3.26 -16.98
CA LEU A 38 5.40 3.60 -17.25
C LEU A 38 5.32 4.86 -18.14
N PRO A 39 4.48 4.85 -19.17
CA PRO A 39 4.14 6.08 -19.89
C PRO A 39 3.39 7.06 -18.96
N PRO A 40 3.38 8.37 -19.26
CA PRO A 40 2.79 9.39 -18.38
C PRO A 40 1.38 9.07 -17.89
N GLU A 41 0.50 8.62 -18.78
CA GLU A 41 -0.90 8.31 -18.46
C GLU A 41 -1.01 7.11 -17.50
N ALA A 42 -0.20 6.07 -17.71
CA ALA A 42 -0.19 4.91 -16.81
C ALA A 42 0.38 5.27 -15.43
N TYR A 43 1.40 6.11 -15.39
CA TYR A 43 1.94 6.62 -14.13
C TYR A 43 0.93 7.49 -13.39
N GLN A 44 0.16 8.30 -14.12
CA GLN A 44 -0.92 9.12 -13.54
C GLN A 44 -1.99 8.24 -12.89
N VAL A 45 -2.41 7.12 -13.54
CA VAL A 45 -3.32 6.15 -12.92
C VAL A 45 -2.71 5.54 -11.66
N TRP A 46 -1.44 5.14 -11.72
CA TRP A 46 -0.73 4.58 -10.55
C TRP A 46 -0.63 5.59 -9.39
N LEU A 47 -0.36 6.87 -9.69
CA LEU A 47 -0.38 7.95 -8.68
C LEU A 47 -1.77 8.15 -8.07
N THR A 48 -2.82 8.10 -8.91
CA THR A 48 -4.21 8.26 -8.48
C THR A 48 -4.65 7.11 -7.55
N ALA A 49 -4.03 5.93 -7.67
CA ALA A 49 -4.28 4.82 -6.75
C ALA A 49 -3.84 5.09 -5.29
N HIS A 50 -3.14 6.19 -5.02
CA HIS A 50 -2.85 6.67 -3.65
C HIS A 50 -3.83 7.78 -3.19
N ALA A 51 -4.76 8.19 -4.04
CA ALA A 51 -5.72 9.23 -3.68
C ALA A 51 -6.81 8.71 -2.74
N ASP A 52 -7.61 9.64 -2.17
CA ASP A 52 -8.81 9.33 -1.40
C ASP A 52 -8.54 8.39 -0.20
N ILE A 53 -7.69 8.88 0.73
CA ILE A 53 -7.30 8.13 1.94
C ILE A 53 -8.53 7.65 2.73
N GLU A 54 -9.60 8.43 2.74
CA GLU A 54 -10.84 8.08 3.43
C GLU A 54 -11.51 6.85 2.80
N ALA A 55 -11.54 6.76 1.46
CA ALA A 55 -12.05 5.58 0.77
C ALA A 55 -11.19 4.34 1.04
N HIS A 56 -9.86 4.49 1.15
CA HIS A 56 -8.96 3.41 1.54
C HIS A 56 -9.20 2.96 2.99
N ALA A 57 -9.35 3.89 3.91
CA ALA A 57 -9.63 3.61 5.33
C ALA A 57 -10.97 2.87 5.51
N ASN A 58 -11.96 3.18 4.68
CA ASN A 58 -13.29 2.57 4.71
C ASN A 58 -13.40 1.30 3.81
N LEU A 59 -12.30 0.80 3.24
CA LEU A 59 -12.24 -0.33 2.31
C LEU A 59 -13.20 -0.16 1.11
N ALA A 60 -13.37 1.08 0.65
CA ALA A 60 -14.24 1.48 -0.45
C ALA A 60 -13.45 1.92 -1.70
N PHE A 61 -12.11 1.88 -1.68
CA PHE A 61 -11.29 2.22 -2.83
C PHE A 61 -11.20 1.04 -3.80
N THR A 62 -12.18 0.96 -4.68
CA THR A 62 -12.34 -0.09 -5.67
C THR A 62 -11.71 0.30 -7.02
N ARG A 63 -11.66 -0.66 -7.96
CA ARG A 63 -11.30 -0.42 -9.35
C ARG A 63 -12.15 0.69 -9.98
N ASP A 64 -13.47 0.67 -9.77
CA ASP A 64 -14.37 1.67 -10.33
C ASP A 64 -14.07 3.06 -9.77
N ARG A 65 -13.76 3.14 -8.46
CA ARG A 65 -13.36 4.41 -7.83
C ARG A 65 -12.04 4.94 -8.40
N LEU A 66 -11.05 4.08 -8.63
CA LEU A 66 -9.80 4.48 -9.28
C LEU A 66 -10.05 5.00 -10.70
N ILE A 67 -10.88 4.32 -11.50
CA ILE A 67 -11.22 4.75 -12.84
C ILE A 67 -11.90 6.13 -12.81
N GLU A 68 -12.92 6.30 -11.96
CA GLU A 68 -13.63 7.57 -11.78
C GLU A 68 -12.68 8.73 -11.47
N LEU A 69 -11.72 8.52 -10.57
CA LEU A 69 -10.77 9.57 -10.15
C LEU A 69 -9.68 9.86 -11.20
N ALA A 70 -9.28 8.86 -11.98
CA ALA A 70 -8.20 9.03 -12.98
C ALA A 70 -8.72 9.51 -14.36
N GLU A 71 -9.97 9.20 -14.72
CA GLU A 71 -10.55 9.52 -16.01
C GLU A 71 -10.48 11.01 -16.40
N PRO A 72 -10.70 11.99 -15.49
CA PRO A 72 -10.58 13.41 -15.83
C PRO A 72 -9.20 13.82 -16.33
N SER A 73 -8.15 13.13 -15.91
CA SER A 73 -6.75 13.43 -16.28
C SER A 73 -6.23 12.57 -17.43
N VAL A 74 -6.77 11.36 -17.60
CA VAL A 74 -6.24 10.33 -18.51
C VAL A 74 -7.20 10.07 -19.69
N GLY A 75 -8.50 10.30 -19.48
CA GLY A 75 -9.54 10.08 -20.49
C GLY A 75 -9.99 8.63 -20.61
N ASN A 76 -10.65 8.31 -21.71
CA ASN A 76 -11.36 7.03 -21.94
C ASN A 76 -10.44 5.78 -21.95
N ALA A 77 -9.13 5.95 -21.99
CA ALA A 77 -8.17 4.83 -21.92
C ALA A 77 -7.97 4.29 -20.51
N THR A 78 -8.51 4.95 -19.46
CA THR A 78 -8.23 4.69 -18.05
C THR A 78 -8.50 3.24 -17.66
N ALA A 79 -9.65 2.67 -18.01
CA ALA A 79 -9.99 1.27 -17.67
C ALA A 79 -8.96 0.28 -18.24
N GLY A 80 -8.57 0.45 -19.51
CA GLY A 80 -7.55 -0.40 -20.14
C GLY A 80 -6.15 -0.20 -19.56
N LEU A 81 -5.85 1.00 -18.99
CA LEU A 81 -4.62 1.23 -18.24
C LEU A 81 -4.64 0.52 -16.91
N VAL A 82 -5.74 0.57 -16.16
CA VAL A 82 -5.90 -0.19 -14.90
C VAL A 82 -5.69 -1.68 -15.15
N ASP A 83 -6.30 -2.27 -16.18
CA ASP A 83 -6.11 -3.67 -16.55
C ASP A 83 -4.64 -4.03 -16.79
N ARG A 84 -3.92 -3.19 -17.53
CA ARG A 84 -2.48 -3.38 -17.79
C ARG A 84 -1.64 -3.26 -16.51
N LEU A 85 -1.95 -2.31 -15.62
CA LEU A 85 -1.23 -2.12 -14.37
C LEU A 85 -1.46 -3.27 -13.40
N VAL A 86 -2.66 -3.82 -13.34
CA VAL A 86 -2.95 -5.05 -12.58
C VAL A 86 -2.20 -6.24 -13.18
N SER A 87 -2.27 -6.42 -14.50
CA SER A 87 -1.56 -7.51 -15.20
C SER A 87 -0.04 -7.43 -15.03
N SER A 88 0.54 -6.23 -14.95
CA SER A 88 1.95 -6.00 -14.69
C SER A 88 2.30 -5.97 -13.19
N ARG A 89 1.35 -6.23 -12.31
CA ARG A 89 1.51 -6.27 -10.84
C ARG A 89 2.08 -4.96 -10.24
N VAL A 90 1.78 -3.82 -10.82
CA VAL A 90 2.00 -2.49 -10.21
C VAL A 90 0.73 -1.93 -9.58
N LEU A 91 -0.39 -2.61 -9.79
CA LEU A 91 -1.61 -2.56 -8.97
C LEU A 91 -1.97 -3.97 -8.54
N ALA A 92 -2.55 -4.12 -7.36
CA ALA A 92 -3.05 -5.38 -6.86
C ALA A 92 -4.50 -5.25 -6.38
N GLU A 93 -5.27 -6.32 -6.51
CA GLU A 93 -6.65 -6.41 -6.04
C GLU A 93 -6.78 -7.56 -5.05
N TYR A 94 -7.51 -7.33 -3.96
CA TYR A 94 -7.84 -8.37 -2.99
C TYR A 94 -9.07 -7.99 -2.17
N GLU A 95 -9.58 -8.93 -1.39
CA GLU A 95 -10.75 -8.75 -0.53
C GLU A 95 -10.31 -8.91 0.93
N PRO A 96 -10.18 -7.81 1.71
CA PRO A 96 -9.83 -7.87 3.11
C PRO A 96 -10.74 -8.79 3.93
N GLY A 97 -10.17 -9.54 4.87
CA GLY A 97 -10.93 -10.46 5.72
C GLY A 97 -11.41 -11.74 5.03
N THR A 98 -10.92 -12.05 3.84
CA THR A 98 -11.25 -13.28 3.09
C THR A 98 -10.01 -14.14 2.81
N PRO A 99 -10.17 -15.37 2.30
CA PRO A 99 -9.04 -16.19 1.85
C PRO A 99 -8.16 -15.50 0.78
N SER A 100 -8.73 -14.64 -0.06
CA SER A 100 -7.94 -13.89 -1.06
C SER A 100 -6.95 -12.92 -0.40
N ALA A 101 -7.30 -12.35 0.76
CA ALA A 101 -6.37 -11.54 1.55
C ALA A 101 -5.17 -12.35 2.04
N LEU A 102 -5.35 -13.61 2.44
CA LEU A 102 -4.23 -14.47 2.86
C LEU A 102 -3.24 -14.72 1.72
N GLU A 103 -3.74 -14.95 0.51
CA GLU A 103 -2.89 -15.09 -0.67
C GLU A 103 -2.12 -13.80 -0.95
N PHE A 104 -2.79 -12.64 -0.85
CA PHE A 104 -2.16 -11.33 -0.98
C PHE A 104 -1.07 -11.10 0.08
N LEU A 105 -1.34 -11.39 1.35
CA LEU A 105 -0.39 -11.22 2.46
C LEU A 105 0.84 -12.14 2.31
N ARG A 106 0.66 -13.33 1.76
CA ARG A 106 1.76 -14.29 1.47
C ARG A 106 2.61 -13.87 0.27
N ALA A 107 2.00 -13.19 -0.70
CA ALA A 107 2.65 -12.81 -1.95
C ALA A 107 3.31 -11.43 -1.91
N HIS A 108 3.15 -10.68 -0.82
CA HIS A 108 3.68 -9.34 -0.69
C HIS A 108 4.40 -9.11 0.64
N ARG A 109 5.30 -8.16 0.62
CA ARG A 109 5.83 -7.48 1.81
C ARG A 109 5.54 -6.00 1.74
N ILE A 110 5.60 -5.32 2.89
CA ILE A 110 5.42 -3.87 2.98
C ILE A 110 6.66 -3.25 3.61
N TYR A 111 7.14 -2.15 3.04
CA TYR A 111 8.27 -1.40 3.56
C TYR A 111 7.80 -0.06 4.12
N PRO A 112 8.15 0.27 5.38
CA PRO A 112 7.89 1.58 5.95
C PRO A 112 8.66 2.67 5.20
N THR A 113 7.99 3.81 4.94
CA THR A 113 8.57 4.99 4.28
C THR A 113 8.35 6.28 5.06
N ALA A 114 7.82 6.17 6.27
CA ALA A 114 7.52 7.27 7.18
C ALA A 114 8.20 7.05 8.53
N GLU A 115 8.03 7.99 9.44
CA GLU A 115 8.57 7.97 10.79
C GLU A 115 7.50 7.48 11.77
N GLY A 116 7.88 6.61 12.71
CA GLY A 116 7.05 6.30 13.86
C GLY A 116 7.12 7.46 14.85
N LEU A 117 5.98 8.10 15.12
CA LEU A 117 5.87 9.22 16.07
C LEU A 117 5.40 8.77 17.46
N GLY A 118 5.08 7.46 17.61
CA GLY A 118 4.64 6.88 18.89
C GLY A 118 3.22 7.30 19.28
N ASN A 119 2.90 7.14 20.56
CA ASN A 119 1.64 7.55 21.19
C ASN A 119 1.86 8.67 22.19
N THR A 120 0.81 9.09 22.90
CA THR A 120 0.89 10.10 23.97
C THR A 120 0.30 9.57 25.27
N ALA A 121 0.55 10.25 26.37
CA ALA A 121 0.00 9.87 27.68
C ALA A 121 -1.54 10.03 27.72
N GLU A 122 -2.09 10.94 26.93
CA GLU A 122 -3.53 11.19 26.81
C GLU A 122 -4.22 10.14 25.92
N GLU A 123 -3.49 9.58 24.93
CA GLU A 123 -3.99 8.61 23.94
C GLU A 123 -3.03 7.43 23.81
N PRO A 124 -2.90 6.57 24.85
CA PRO A 124 -1.91 5.51 24.88
C PRO A 124 -2.19 4.38 23.88
N GLU A 125 -3.43 4.23 23.44
CA GLU A 125 -3.85 3.20 22.47
C GLU A 125 -3.81 3.69 21.01
N THR A 126 -3.44 4.97 20.78
CA THR A 126 -3.38 5.56 19.44
C THR A 126 -1.92 5.85 19.08
N PHE A 127 -1.39 5.11 18.13
CA PHE A 127 -0.04 5.32 17.62
C PHE A 127 -0.07 6.15 16.33
N ARG A 128 0.93 7.00 16.18
CA ARG A 128 1.04 7.95 15.08
C ARG A 128 2.18 7.60 14.15
N ILE A 129 1.91 7.69 12.86
CA ILE A 129 2.89 7.54 11.78
C ILE A 129 2.88 8.85 11.00
N GLY A 130 4.06 9.37 10.68
CA GLY A 130 4.13 10.68 10.03
C GLY A 130 5.43 10.94 9.31
N LYS A 131 5.63 12.19 8.93
CA LYS A 131 6.83 12.63 8.22
C LYS A 131 7.18 14.06 8.63
N ASN A 132 8.46 14.30 8.96
CA ASN A 132 8.94 15.59 9.44
C ASN A 132 8.14 16.11 10.67
N GLY A 133 7.67 15.21 11.53
CA GLY A 133 6.86 15.54 12.70
C GLY A 133 5.38 15.81 12.43
N GLU A 134 4.92 15.77 11.16
CA GLU A 134 3.51 15.86 10.79
C GLU A 134 2.87 14.48 10.82
N VAL A 135 1.72 14.35 11.52
CA VAL A 135 0.95 13.10 11.59
C VAL A 135 0.22 12.87 10.27
N LEU A 136 0.46 11.71 9.64
CA LEU A 136 -0.22 11.29 8.42
C LEU A 136 -1.28 10.23 8.70
N LEU A 137 -1.04 9.36 9.69
CA LEU A 137 -1.95 8.28 10.10
C LEU A 137 -1.97 8.13 11.61
N GLU A 138 -3.12 7.72 12.12
CA GLU A 138 -3.32 7.18 13.46
C GLU A 138 -3.78 5.74 13.35
N VAL A 139 -3.14 4.83 14.10
CA VAL A 139 -3.37 3.39 14.01
C VAL A 139 -3.37 2.76 15.40
N VAL A 140 -3.96 1.58 15.51
CA VAL A 140 -3.92 0.77 16.75
C VAL A 140 -2.52 0.18 16.99
N PRO A 141 -2.18 -0.21 18.24
CA PRO A 141 -0.85 -0.70 18.61
C PRO A 141 -0.34 -1.85 17.73
N ASP A 142 -1.18 -2.84 17.45
CA ASP A 142 -0.80 -4.00 16.65
C ASP A 142 -0.43 -3.60 15.21
N VAL A 143 -1.24 -2.77 14.57
CA VAL A 143 -0.95 -2.25 13.21
C VAL A 143 0.35 -1.46 13.18
N TYR A 144 0.61 -0.65 14.22
CA TYR A 144 1.87 0.09 14.34
C TYR A 144 3.06 -0.85 14.47
N THR A 145 2.95 -1.90 15.28
CA THR A 145 4.02 -2.88 15.49
C THR A 145 4.33 -3.66 14.22
N PHE A 146 3.30 -4.14 13.50
CA PHE A 146 3.47 -4.77 12.18
C PHE A 146 4.14 -3.84 11.18
N TRP A 147 3.66 -2.59 11.10
CA TRP A 147 4.26 -1.61 10.20
C TRP A 147 5.74 -1.35 10.52
N CYS A 148 6.08 -1.19 11.81
CA CYS A 148 7.48 -1.00 12.25
C CYS A 148 8.38 -2.20 11.94
N GLY A 149 7.87 -3.43 12.11
CA GLY A 149 8.64 -4.68 11.98
C GLY A 149 8.73 -5.21 10.54
N SER A 150 7.86 -4.78 9.66
CA SER A 150 7.59 -5.37 8.34
C SER A 150 8.78 -5.48 7.40
N TYR A 151 9.81 -4.68 7.56
CA TYR A 151 11.04 -4.74 6.74
C TYR A 151 11.91 -5.96 7.04
N ASN A 152 11.68 -6.67 8.15
CA ASN A 152 12.49 -7.81 8.60
C ASN A 152 11.95 -9.17 8.14
N SER A 153 10.74 -9.23 7.60
CA SER A 153 10.06 -10.47 7.23
C SER A 153 10.06 -10.67 5.73
N ALA A 154 10.07 -11.93 5.28
CA ALA A 154 10.03 -12.24 3.86
C ALA A 154 8.64 -11.97 3.25
N SER A 155 7.56 -12.00 4.06
CA SER A 155 6.22 -11.63 3.64
C SER A 155 5.44 -11.00 4.80
N ILE A 156 4.34 -10.32 4.49
CA ILE A 156 3.43 -9.78 5.50
C ILE A 156 2.85 -10.92 6.35
N TRP A 157 2.55 -12.07 5.74
CA TRP A 157 2.07 -13.24 6.46
C TRP A 157 3.08 -13.77 7.47
N GLU A 158 4.36 -13.87 7.10
CA GLU A 158 5.41 -14.32 8.03
C GLU A 158 5.58 -13.37 9.21
N ASP A 159 5.43 -12.08 8.98
CA ASP A 159 5.47 -11.06 10.04
C ASP A 159 4.33 -11.26 11.04
N ILE A 160 3.11 -11.51 10.54
CA ILE A 160 1.93 -11.79 11.36
C ILE A 160 2.13 -13.07 12.20
N VAL A 161 2.59 -14.15 11.58
CA VAL A 161 2.85 -15.42 12.29
C VAL A 161 3.92 -15.25 13.35
N LYS A 162 4.98 -14.53 13.07
CA LYS A 162 6.05 -14.24 14.02
C LYS A 162 5.54 -13.41 15.19
N TYR A 163 4.76 -12.37 14.92
CA TYR A 163 4.15 -11.54 15.96
C TYR A 163 3.25 -12.36 16.89
N ASP A 164 2.38 -13.22 16.35
CA ASP A 164 1.52 -14.09 17.11
C ASP A 164 2.33 -15.04 18.03
N LEU A 165 3.44 -15.59 17.51
CA LEU A 165 4.33 -16.45 18.31
C LEU A 165 5.08 -15.69 19.41
N ASP A 166 5.52 -14.46 19.14
CA ASP A 166 6.30 -13.66 20.07
C ASP A 166 5.44 -13.10 21.23
N PHE A 167 4.14 -12.90 21.00
CA PHE A 167 3.20 -12.28 21.95
C PHE A 167 2.02 -13.17 22.34
N GLN A 168 2.04 -14.48 22.04
CA GLN A 168 0.91 -15.40 22.23
C GLN A 168 0.32 -15.41 23.65
N ASP A 169 1.10 -15.13 24.69
CA ASP A 169 0.65 -15.11 26.09
C ASP A 169 -0.11 -13.81 26.44
N ASP A 170 0.15 -12.72 25.73
CA ASP A 170 -0.42 -11.39 25.96
C ASP A 170 -1.36 -10.95 24.83
N GLN A 171 -1.41 -11.69 23.69
CA GLN A 171 -2.19 -11.35 22.52
C GLN A 171 -3.57 -11.99 22.56
N PRO A 172 -4.66 -11.19 22.62
CA PRO A 172 -6.02 -11.74 22.64
C PRO A 172 -6.54 -12.18 21.27
N LEU A 173 -5.87 -11.75 20.17
CA LEU A 173 -6.29 -12.04 18.80
C LEU A 173 -5.57 -13.28 18.25
N THR A 174 -6.28 -14.07 17.46
CA THR A 174 -5.70 -15.18 16.72
C THR A 174 -4.92 -14.69 15.50
N THR A 175 -4.02 -15.53 14.96
CA THR A 175 -3.30 -15.23 13.70
C THR A 175 -4.24 -14.79 12.58
N ASP A 176 -5.43 -15.43 12.45
CA ASP A 176 -6.40 -15.08 11.41
C ASP A 176 -7.04 -13.70 11.66
N GLU A 177 -7.33 -13.34 12.91
CA GLU A 177 -7.86 -12.03 13.28
C GLU A 177 -6.82 -10.93 13.07
N LEU A 178 -5.56 -11.20 13.41
CA LEU A 178 -4.42 -10.31 13.11
C LEU A 178 -4.28 -10.11 11.60
N ALA A 179 -4.38 -11.18 10.80
CA ALA A 179 -4.32 -11.11 9.35
C ALA A 179 -5.47 -10.28 8.75
N GLN A 180 -6.68 -10.45 9.29
CA GLN A 180 -7.85 -9.65 8.88
C GLN A 180 -7.63 -8.16 9.19
N MET A 181 -7.23 -7.85 10.43
CA MET A 181 -6.98 -6.49 10.87
C MET A 181 -5.89 -5.82 10.02
N PHE A 182 -4.75 -6.48 9.82
CA PHE A 182 -3.66 -5.89 9.06
C PHE A 182 -3.98 -5.78 7.57
N SER A 183 -4.65 -6.78 6.98
CA SER A 183 -5.11 -6.70 5.59
C SER A 183 -6.05 -5.51 5.34
N ALA A 184 -6.84 -5.13 6.35
CA ALA A 184 -7.71 -3.95 6.28
C ALA A 184 -6.95 -2.62 6.48
N ALA A 185 -5.81 -2.63 7.17
CA ALA A 185 -4.99 -1.43 7.41
C ALA A 185 -4.06 -1.07 6.24
N ILE A 186 -3.59 -2.06 5.47
CA ILE A 186 -2.65 -1.88 4.35
C ILE A 186 -3.08 -0.80 3.37
N PRO A 187 -4.34 -0.73 2.89
CA PRO A 187 -4.74 0.26 1.90
C PRO A 187 -4.51 1.69 2.38
N MET A 188 -4.86 1.99 3.62
CA MET A 188 -4.66 3.30 4.23
C MET A 188 -3.17 3.64 4.39
N ILE A 189 -2.35 2.69 4.84
CA ILE A 189 -0.89 2.87 5.00
C ILE A 189 -0.23 3.23 3.67
N VAL A 190 -0.62 2.52 2.60
CA VAL A 190 -0.06 2.74 1.26
C VAL A 190 -0.58 4.04 0.65
N ALA A 191 -1.87 4.35 0.78
CA ALA A 191 -2.47 5.59 0.30
C ALA A 191 -1.84 6.82 0.95
N ALA A 192 -1.61 6.78 2.26
CA ALA A 192 -0.92 7.85 3.00
C ALA A 192 0.59 7.92 2.71
N ARG A 193 1.12 7.03 1.87
CA ARG A 193 2.56 6.92 1.57
C ARG A 193 3.43 6.71 2.81
N CYS A 194 2.86 6.05 3.80
CA CYS A 194 3.57 5.61 4.99
C CYS A 194 4.28 4.27 4.79
N GLY A 195 4.01 3.59 3.69
CA GLY A 195 4.67 2.37 3.24
C GLY A 195 4.38 2.10 1.76
N PHE A 196 5.14 1.18 1.17
CA PHE A 196 4.86 0.66 -0.16
C PHE A 196 4.89 -0.86 -0.16
N LEU A 197 4.09 -1.45 -1.03
CA LEU A 197 4.01 -2.89 -1.24
C LEU A 197 5.04 -3.36 -2.26
N GLU A 198 5.64 -4.51 -2.00
CA GLU A 198 6.54 -5.19 -2.91
C GLU A 198 6.10 -6.65 -3.09
N PRO A 199 5.93 -7.16 -4.32
CA PRO A 199 5.64 -8.57 -4.55
C PRO A 199 6.89 -9.42 -4.30
N LEU A 200 6.68 -10.66 -3.90
CA LEU A 200 7.74 -11.68 -3.73
C LEU A 200 8.10 -12.34 -5.05
#